data_906ed9f9a43d6b15a63f1aa11948a879
#
_entry.id   906ed9f9a43d6b15a63f1aa11948a879
#
_cell.length_a   1.000
_cell.length_b   1.000
_cell.length_c   1.000
_cell.angle_alpha   90.00
_cell.angle_beta   90.00
_cell.angle_gamma   90.00
#
_symmetry.space_group_name_H-M   'P 1'
#
loop_
_entity.id
_entity.type
_entity.pdbx_description
1 polymer ?
#
loop_
_entity_poly.entity_id
_entity_poly.type
_entity_poly.pdbx_seq_one_letter_code
_entity_poly.pdbx_strand_id
1 'polypeptide(L)'
;CGIAKTKVAQFEFIPWILSLCATVADAKEKLNRILLVDTPFSSQLPVAQLHWIIADKNECIVVESMADGMHVYDNPVGVLTNNPPFPYQMAALNNYRGLSTKQPENTFAPGVELSAYSRGMGGLGLPGDLSSQSRFVRVAFTKQNSKSDDSENASVSQFFHILGSVDQQRGLCEVTEGKYEITLYTSCCNCDKG
;
A
#
# COMPACT_ATOMS: atom_id res chain seq x y z
N CYS A 1 5.78 19.20 31.39
CA CYS A 1 5.54 17.82 31.84
C CYS A 1 5.09 17.02 30.63
N GLY A 2 5.98 16.18 30.06
CA GLY A 2 5.61 15.25 29.00
C GLY A 2 4.69 14.17 29.57
N ILE A 3 3.58 13.87 28.89
CA ILE A 3 2.72 12.72 29.22
C ILE A 3 3.58 11.46 29.01
N ALA A 4 3.66 10.60 30.02
CA ALA A 4 4.36 9.34 29.88
C ALA A 4 3.66 8.50 28.80
N LYS A 5 4.40 8.16 27.74
CA LYS A 5 3.88 7.35 26.64
C LYS A 5 3.89 5.86 27.03
N THR A 6 2.84 5.14 26.68
CA THR A 6 2.78 3.68 26.83
C THR A 6 3.72 3.04 25.81
N LYS A 7 4.60 2.15 26.25
CA LYS A 7 5.48 1.39 25.36
C LYS A 7 4.71 0.23 24.74
N VAL A 8 4.78 0.08 23.42
CA VAL A 8 4.14 -0.99 22.67
C VAL A 8 5.19 -1.61 21.75
N ALA A 9 5.38 -2.92 21.83
CA ALA A 9 6.28 -3.63 20.94
C ALA A 9 5.66 -3.81 19.55
N GLN A 10 6.49 -3.97 18.52
CA GLN A 10 6.03 -4.12 17.14
C GLN A 10 5.01 -5.27 16.99
N PHE A 11 5.24 -6.41 17.63
CA PHE A 11 4.36 -7.58 17.56
C PHE A 11 3.05 -7.40 18.35
N GLU A 12 2.98 -6.44 19.27
CA GLU A 12 1.77 -6.10 20.02
C GLU A 12 0.91 -5.04 19.31
N PHE A 13 1.45 -4.35 18.32
CA PHE A 13 0.83 -3.15 17.76
C PHE A 13 -0.53 -3.42 17.13
N ILE A 14 -0.65 -4.46 16.29
CA ILE A 14 -1.93 -4.82 15.65
C ILE A 14 -3.00 -5.17 16.68
N PRO A 15 -2.79 -6.14 17.61
CA PRO A 15 -3.80 -6.44 18.63
C PRO A 15 -4.10 -5.25 19.54
N TRP A 16 -3.10 -4.39 19.83
CA TRP A 16 -3.31 -3.20 20.63
C TRP A 16 -4.26 -2.20 19.93
N ILE A 17 -4.03 -1.90 18.65
CA ILE A 17 -4.92 -1.03 17.86
C ILE A 17 -6.33 -1.63 17.79
N LEU A 18 -6.46 -2.89 17.41
CA LEU A 18 -7.76 -3.53 17.21
C LEU A 18 -8.58 -3.66 18.49
N SER A 19 -7.92 -3.75 19.66
CA SER A 19 -8.61 -3.83 20.95
C SER A 19 -9.11 -2.48 21.49
N LEU A 20 -8.56 -1.36 20.99
CA LEU A 20 -8.81 -0.04 21.59
C LEU A 20 -9.45 0.97 20.64
N CYS A 21 -9.47 0.68 19.34
CA CYS A 21 -9.91 1.62 18.30
C CYS A 21 -11.02 1.00 17.46
N ALA A 22 -12.13 1.69 17.33
CA ALA A 22 -13.21 1.33 16.39
C ALA A 22 -13.08 2.06 15.06
N THR A 23 -12.33 3.15 15.02
CA THR A 23 -12.15 4.01 13.85
C THR A 23 -10.70 4.44 13.67
N VAL A 24 -10.36 4.90 12.48
CA VAL A 24 -9.05 5.54 12.22
C VAL A 24 -8.87 6.81 13.06
N ALA A 25 -9.94 7.55 13.32
CA ALA A 25 -9.89 8.72 14.19
C ALA A 25 -9.47 8.35 15.62
N ASP A 26 -10.02 7.25 16.18
CA ASP A 26 -9.58 6.71 17.47
C ASP A 26 -8.10 6.32 17.44
N ALA A 27 -7.67 5.66 16.37
CA ALA A 27 -6.28 5.26 16.19
C ALA A 27 -5.34 6.47 16.19
N LYS A 28 -5.67 7.54 15.45
CA LYS A 28 -4.88 8.80 15.42
C LYS A 28 -4.73 9.38 16.83
N GLU A 29 -5.80 9.41 17.63
CA GLU A 29 -5.73 9.90 19.01
C GLU A 29 -4.82 9.02 19.90
N LYS A 30 -4.99 7.70 19.82
CA LYS A 30 -4.23 6.75 20.66
C LYS A 30 -2.75 6.71 20.29
N LEU A 31 -2.41 6.79 19.00
CA LEU A 31 -1.03 6.79 18.51
C LEU A 31 -0.18 7.92 19.12
N ASN A 32 -0.77 9.07 19.43
CA ASN A 32 -0.07 10.17 20.11
C ASN A 32 0.40 9.82 21.52
N ARG A 33 -0.17 8.77 22.13
CA ARG A 33 0.06 8.37 23.53
C ARG A 33 0.99 7.15 23.66
N ILE A 34 1.50 6.62 22.57
CA ILE A 34 2.40 5.47 22.59
C ILE A 34 3.79 5.79 22.10
N LEU A 35 4.70 4.88 22.42
CA LEU A 35 6.04 4.78 21.88
C LEU A 35 6.22 3.34 21.37
N LEU A 36 6.42 3.17 20.08
CA LEU A 36 6.85 1.90 19.52
C LEU A 36 8.28 1.61 19.98
N VAL A 37 8.49 0.41 20.50
CA VAL A 37 9.79 0.00 21.05
C VAL A 37 10.34 -1.20 20.29
N ASP A 38 11.67 -1.21 20.12
CA ASP A 38 12.41 -2.27 19.44
C ASP A 38 12.65 -3.47 20.37
N THR A 39 11.54 -4.07 20.82
CA THR A 39 11.57 -5.30 21.60
C THR A 39 11.34 -6.47 20.65
N PRO A 40 12.29 -7.41 20.52
CA PRO A 40 12.09 -8.60 19.70
C PRO A 40 11.07 -9.53 20.32
N PHE A 41 10.30 -10.26 19.51
CA PHE A 41 9.37 -11.26 19.99
C PHE A 41 10.13 -12.45 20.66
N SER A 42 11.23 -12.86 20.02
CA SER A 42 12.12 -13.89 20.52
C SER A 42 13.51 -13.74 19.92
N SER A 43 14.47 -14.55 20.38
CA SER A 43 15.81 -14.62 19.76
C SER A 43 15.78 -15.10 18.29
N GLN A 44 14.75 -15.82 17.89
CA GLN A 44 14.57 -16.33 16.52
C GLN A 44 13.79 -15.36 15.64
N LEU A 45 13.04 -14.42 16.25
CA LEU A 45 12.26 -13.38 15.55
C LEU A 45 12.73 -12.00 16.04
N PRO A 46 13.83 -11.49 15.45
CA PRO A 46 14.38 -10.19 15.79
C PRO A 46 13.43 -9.06 15.35
N VAL A 47 13.74 -7.84 15.78
CA VAL A 47 13.06 -6.63 15.34
C VAL A 47 13.19 -6.49 13.83
N ALA A 48 12.08 -6.18 13.15
CA ALA A 48 12.02 -5.96 11.72
C ALA A 48 11.66 -4.50 11.42
N GLN A 49 12.00 -4.04 10.22
CA GLN A 49 11.56 -2.74 9.72
C GLN A 49 10.09 -2.86 9.28
N LEU A 50 9.17 -2.65 10.23
CA LEU A 50 7.75 -2.76 9.99
C LEU A 50 7.10 -1.39 9.81
N HIS A 51 6.06 -1.37 9.00
CA HIS A 51 5.11 -0.29 8.86
C HIS A 51 3.70 -0.87 8.75
N TRP A 52 2.70 -0.06 9.04
CA TRP A 52 1.32 -0.52 9.14
C TRP A 52 0.39 0.40 8.37
N ILE A 53 -0.63 -0.19 7.77
CA ILE A 53 -1.78 0.50 7.23
C ILE A 53 -2.96 0.27 8.18
N ILE A 54 -3.66 1.35 8.53
CA ILE A 54 -4.87 1.31 9.34
C ILE A 54 -5.95 2.01 8.54
N ALA A 55 -7.05 1.32 8.30
CA ALA A 55 -8.12 1.84 7.47
C ALA A 55 -9.50 1.51 8.05
N ASP A 56 -10.44 2.40 7.84
CA ASP A 56 -11.87 2.17 7.98
C ASP A 56 -12.59 2.65 6.69
N LYS A 57 -13.92 2.72 6.71
CA LYS A 57 -14.70 3.16 5.54
C LYS A 57 -14.49 4.64 5.16
N ASN A 58 -13.96 5.45 6.06
CA ASN A 58 -13.85 6.92 5.88
C ASN A 58 -12.41 7.35 5.64
N GLU A 59 -11.43 6.71 6.30
CA GLU A 59 -10.05 7.15 6.36
C GLU A 59 -9.08 5.98 6.23
N CYS A 60 -7.88 6.31 5.78
CA CYS A 60 -6.74 5.40 5.75
C CYS A 60 -5.48 6.15 6.17
N ILE A 61 -4.69 5.53 7.04
CA ILE A 61 -3.40 6.08 7.48
C ILE A 61 -2.29 5.03 7.36
N VAL A 62 -1.06 5.52 7.29
CA VAL A 62 0.16 4.71 7.39
C VAL A 62 0.90 5.11 8.66
N VAL A 63 1.38 4.12 9.39
CA VAL A 63 2.22 4.29 10.58
C VAL A 63 3.59 3.71 10.27
N GLU A 64 4.63 4.52 10.40
CA GLU A 64 6.03 4.13 10.19
C GLU A 64 6.87 4.47 11.42
N SER A 65 7.72 3.51 11.85
CA SER A 65 8.72 3.74 12.88
C SER A 65 10.05 4.06 12.21
N MET A 66 10.46 5.32 12.29
CA MET A 66 11.68 5.84 11.67
C MET A 66 12.75 6.13 12.71
N ALA A 67 13.97 6.42 12.28
CA ALA A 67 15.09 6.74 13.18
C ALA A 67 14.83 7.99 14.06
N ASP A 68 14.03 8.91 13.60
CA ASP A 68 13.64 10.15 14.30
C ASP A 68 12.31 10.01 15.07
N GLY A 69 11.66 8.83 15.02
CA GLY A 69 10.43 8.55 15.75
C GLY A 69 9.34 7.89 14.92
N MET A 70 8.16 7.83 15.52
CA MET A 70 6.96 7.31 14.87
C MET A 70 6.26 8.41 14.07
N HIS A 71 5.99 8.12 12.81
CA HIS A 71 5.27 9.00 11.89
C HIS A 71 3.92 8.40 11.53
N VAL A 72 2.92 9.27 11.40
CA VAL A 72 1.56 8.92 10.96
C VAL A 72 1.21 9.79 9.76
N TYR A 73 0.89 9.15 8.64
CA TYR A 73 0.57 9.82 7.39
C TYR A 73 -0.85 9.51 6.95
N ASP A 74 -1.59 10.50 6.48
CA ASP A 74 -2.83 10.25 5.76
C ASP A 74 -2.53 9.57 4.42
N ASN A 75 -3.30 8.53 4.10
CA ASN A 75 -3.10 7.71 2.92
C ASN A 75 -4.30 7.81 1.95
N PRO A 76 -4.30 8.80 1.06
CA PRO A 76 -5.41 9.04 0.15
C PRO A 76 -5.59 7.97 -0.92
N VAL A 77 -4.57 7.15 -1.19
CA VAL A 77 -4.63 6.07 -2.18
C VAL A 77 -5.00 4.72 -1.57
N GLY A 78 -4.88 4.59 -0.23
CA GLY A 78 -5.22 3.36 0.50
C GLY A 78 -4.38 2.16 0.06
N VAL A 79 -3.08 2.38 -0.19
CA VAL A 79 -2.09 1.37 -0.60
C VAL A 79 -0.86 1.51 0.28
N LEU A 80 -0.26 0.40 0.64
CA LEU A 80 1.03 0.32 1.30
C LEU A 80 1.80 -0.85 0.72
N THR A 81 3.08 -0.65 0.45
CA THR A 81 4.04 -1.68 0.04
C THR A 81 5.23 -1.69 1.02
N ASN A 82 6.41 -2.04 0.57
CA ASN A 82 7.63 -2.05 1.40
C ASN A 82 8.36 -0.70 1.33
N ASN A 83 9.65 -0.65 1.75
CA ASN A 83 10.52 0.51 1.54
C ASN A 83 10.55 0.97 0.07
N PRO A 84 10.74 2.26 -0.20
CA PRO A 84 11.07 3.36 0.69
C PRO A 84 9.88 3.85 1.53
N PRO A 85 10.10 4.78 2.50
CA PRO A 85 9.03 5.35 3.33
C PRO A 85 7.88 5.93 2.54
N PHE A 86 6.70 5.92 3.12
CA PHE A 86 5.43 6.31 2.47
C PHE A 86 5.46 7.68 1.77
N PRO A 87 6.06 8.75 2.31
CA PRO A 87 6.14 10.03 1.59
C PRO A 87 6.88 9.94 0.24
N TYR A 88 7.90 9.08 0.15
CA TYR A 88 8.60 8.83 -1.12
C TYR A 88 7.74 8.06 -2.11
N GLN A 89 6.95 7.10 -1.63
CA GLN A 89 5.98 6.38 -2.46
C GLN A 89 4.96 7.35 -3.05
N MET A 90 4.41 8.23 -2.23
CA MET A 90 3.47 9.27 -2.68
C MET A 90 4.10 10.27 -3.66
N ALA A 91 5.33 10.71 -3.37
CA ALA A 91 6.05 11.62 -4.26
C ALA A 91 6.30 11.00 -5.64
N ALA A 92 6.57 9.70 -5.71
CA ALA A 92 6.79 8.98 -6.95
C ALA A 92 5.58 8.99 -7.90
N LEU A 93 4.35 9.06 -7.36
CA LEU A 93 3.13 9.16 -8.18
C LEU A 93 3.12 10.38 -9.12
N ASN A 94 3.88 11.43 -8.78
CA ASN A 94 4.00 12.60 -9.64
C ASN A 94 4.59 12.29 -11.03
N ASN A 95 5.41 11.25 -11.13
CA ASN A 95 6.01 10.83 -12.40
C ASN A 95 4.98 10.13 -13.31
N TYR A 96 3.85 9.72 -12.76
CA TYR A 96 2.82 8.92 -13.43
C TYR A 96 1.50 9.67 -13.65
N ARG A 97 1.52 11.02 -13.55
CA ARG A 97 0.32 11.86 -13.75
C ARG A 97 -0.28 11.76 -15.15
N GLY A 98 0.50 11.27 -16.12
CA GLY A 98 0.02 11.03 -17.49
C GLY A 98 -0.78 9.74 -17.65
N LEU A 99 -0.78 8.85 -16.68
CA LEU A 99 -1.58 7.62 -16.75
C LEU A 99 -3.07 7.92 -16.79
N SER A 100 -3.78 7.18 -17.64
CA SER A 100 -5.23 7.36 -17.82
C SER A 100 -5.90 6.03 -18.20
N THR A 101 -7.18 5.90 -17.90
CA THR A 101 -8.02 4.81 -18.44
C THR A 101 -8.52 5.11 -19.86
N LYS A 102 -8.34 6.35 -20.33
CA LYS A 102 -8.72 6.79 -21.67
C LYS A 102 -7.56 6.60 -22.66
N GLN A 103 -7.89 6.47 -23.93
CA GLN A 103 -6.88 6.53 -24.98
C GLN A 103 -6.21 7.92 -25.01
N PRO A 104 -4.88 7.98 -25.13
CA PRO A 104 -4.17 9.25 -25.24
C PRO A 104 -4.45 9.92 -26.58
N GLU A 105 -4.55 11.24 -26.56
CA GLU A 105 -4.50 12.05 -27.77
C GLU A 105 -3.07 12.10 -28.32
N ASN A 106 -2.93 12.32 -29.63
CA ASN A 106 -1.62 12.52 -30.22
C ASN A 106 -1.09 13.93 -29.90
N THR A 107 -0.21 14.00 -28.93
CA THR A 107 0.49 15.23 -28.53
C THR A 107 2.00 15.15 -28.81
N PHE A 108 2.45 14.18 -29.63
CA PHE A 108 3.86 13.89 -29.82
C PHE A 108 4.64 15.07 -30.47
N ALA A 109 4.18 15.53 -31.60
CA ALA A 109 4.71 16.73 -32.28
C ALA A 109 3.74 17.23 -33.35
N PRO A 110 3.76 18.54 -33.64
CA PRO A 110 2.98 19.09 -34.77
C PRO A 110 3.36 18.43 -36.10
N GLY A 111 2.36 18.03 -36.87
CA GLY A 111 2.56 17.43 -38.21
C GLY A 111 3.01 15.97 -38.22
N VAL A 112 3.12 15.32 -37.05
CA VAL A 112 3.38 13.88 -36.93
C VAL A 112 2.08 13.16 -36.59
N GLU A 113 1.50 12.48 -37.59
CA GLU A 113 0.24 11.75 -37.43
C GLU A 113 0.49 10.37 -36.79
N LEU A 114 0.11 10.21 -35.53
CA LEU A 114 0.15 8.94 -34.78
C LEU A 114 -1.24 8.53 -34.35
N SER A 115 -1.52 7.25 -34.40
CA SER A 115 -2.81 6.70 -34.02
C SER A 115 -2.64 5.57 -32.99
N ALA A 116 -3.66 5.40 -32.14
CA ALA A 116 -3.69 4.28 -31.22
C ALA A 116 -3.86 2.96 -31.97
N TYR A 117 -2.98 1.99 -31.71
CA TYR A 117 -3.01 0.66 -32.33
C TYR A 117 -3.78 -0.38 -31.50
N SER A 118 -4.07 -0.07 -30.22
CA SER A 118 -4.84 -0.93 -29.33
C SER A 118 -5.56 -0.14 -28.25
N ARG A 119 -6.47 -0.79 -27.51
CA ARG A 119 -7.07 -0.22 -26.29
C ARG A 119 -6.08 -0.30 -25.13
N GLY A 120 -6.29 0.51 -24.08
CA GLY A 120 -5.49 0.50 -22.86
C GLY A 120 -4.18 1.32 -22.96
N MET A 121 -3.94 2.02 -24.07
CA MET A 121 -2.70 2.78 -24.25
C MET A 121 -2.56 3.98 -23.31
N GLY A 122 -3.64 4.41 -22.62
CA GLY A 122 -3.53 5.37 -21.52
C GLY A 122 -2.73 4.88 -20.32
N GLY A 123 -2.51 3.57 -20.23
CA GLY A 123 -1.65 2.92 -19.21
C GLY A 123 -0.18 2.81 -19.64
N LEU A 124 0.24 3.36 -20.77
CA LEU A 124 1.64 3.33 -21.18
C LEU A 124 2.53 4.05 -20.16
N GLY A 125 3.59 3.37 -19.72
CA GLY A 125 4.47 3.83 -18.65
C GLY A 125 4.07 3.33 -17.24
N LEU A 126 2.94 2.61 -17.10
CA LEU A 126 2.65 1.92 -15.84
C LEU A 126 3.76 0.88 -15.56
N PRO A 127 4.46 0.97 -14.39
CA PRO A 127 5.62 0.13 -14.16
C PRO A 127 5.23 -1.35 -13.99
N GLY A 128 5.98 -2.25 -14.60
CA GLY A 128 5.69 -3.70 -14.62
C GLY A 128 6.59 -4.55 -13.72
N ASP A 129 7.68 -3.99 -13.19
CA ASP A 129 8.60 -4.72 -12.33
C ASP A 129 8.04 -4.97 -10.91
N LEU A 130 8.72 -5.82 -10.14
CA LEU A 130 8.27 -6.26 -8.82
C LEU A 130 8.83 -5.43 -7.66
N SER A 131 9.54 -4.32 -7.93
CA SER A 131 10.01 -3.44 -6.87
C SER A 131 8.84 -2.86 -6.07
N SER A 132 9.10 -2.53 -4.81
CA SER A 132 8.07 -1.96 -3.92
C SER A 132 7.42 -0.72 -4.51
N GLN A 133 8.21 0.19 -5.09
CA GLN A 133 7.68 1.41 -5.68
C GLN A 133 6.82 1.14 -6.92
N SER A 134 7.26 0.24 -7.80
CA SER A 134 6.50 -0.14 -8.99
C SER A 134 5.19 -0.82 -8.63
N ARG A 135 5.18 -1.70 -7.63
CA ARG A 135 3.97 -2.32 -7.09
C ARG A 135 3.04 -1.28 -6.48
N PHE A 136 3.59 -0.31 -5.72
CA PHE A 136 2.80 0.80 -5.14
C PHE A 136 2.08 1.60 -6.22
N VAL A 137 2.81 2.09 -7.24
CA VAL A 137 2.24 2.85 -8.37
C VAL A 137 1.17 2.04 -9.09
N ARG A 138 1.47 0.78 -9.40
CA ARG A 138 0.55 -0.11 -10.15
C ARG A 138 -0.75 -0.35 -9.39
N VAL A 139 -0.68 -0.70 -8.09
CA VAL A 139 -1.87 -0.91 -7.28
C VAL A 139 -2.62 0.39 -7.05
N ALA A 140 -1.93 1.50 -6.78
CA ALA A 140 -2.57 2.80 -6.58
C ALA A 140 -3.37 3.21 -7.82
N PHE A 141 -2.77 3.15 -9.02
CA PHE A 141 -3.47 3.45 -10.28
C PHE A 141 -4.64 2.49 -10.52
N THR A 142 -4.42 1.18 -10.37
CA THR A 142 -5.45 0.16 -10.59
C THR A 142 -6.62 0.36 -9.63
N LYS A 143 -6.35 0.48 -8.32
CA LYS A 143 -7.37 0.65 -7.29
C LYS A 143 -8.20 1.91 -7.51
N GLN A 144 -7.56 3.05 -7.78
CA GLN A 144 -8.25 4.34 -7.92
C GLN A 144 -9.12 4.43 -9.20
N ASN A 145 -8.84 3.59 -10.19
CA ASN A 145 -9.57 3.60 -11.47
C ASN A 145 -10.47 2.37 -11.68
N SER A 146 -10.35 1.36 -10.83
CA SER A 146 -11.21 0.17 -10.88
C SER A 146 -12.64 0.50 -10.45
N LYS A 147 -13.57 -0.28 -10.98
CA LYS A 147 -14.99 -0.20 -10.63
C LYS A 147 -15.49 -1.59 -10.27
N SER A 148 -16.37 -1.66 -9.29
CA SER A 148 -17.14 -2.86 -8.98
C SER A 148 -18.61 -2.52 -8.93
N ASP A 149 -19.48 -3.52 -9.02
CA ASP A 149 -20.89 -3.36 -8.70
C ASP A 149 -21.06 -3.25 -7.18
N ASP A 150 -22.28 -2.88 -6.74
CA ASP A 150 -22.60 -2.67 -5.33
C ASP A 150 -22.67 -3.95 -4.49
N SER A 151 -22.58 -5.14 -5.11
CA SER A 151 -22.62 -6.39 -4.40
C SER A 151 -21.28 -6.71 -3.73
N GLU A 152 -21.34 -7.36 -2.56
CA GLU A 152 -20.15 -7.83 -1.85
C GLU A 152 -19.30 -8.77 -2.72
N ASN A 153 -19.92 -9.71 -3.43
CA ASN A 153 -19.22 -10.63 -4.31
C ASN A 153 -18.45 -9.92 -5.43
N ALA A 154 -19.04 -8.89 -6.04
CA ALA A 154 -18.37 -8.08 -7.06
C ALA A 154 -17.19 -7.31 -6.47
N SER A 155 -17.37 -6.72 -5.27
CA SER A 155 -16.29 -5.99 -4.58
C SER A 155 -15.14 -6.89 -4.17
N VAL A 156 -15.42 -8.08 -3.64
CA VAL A 156 -14.41 -9.12 -3.30
C VAL A 156 -13.69 -9.60 -4.56
N SER A 157 -14.41 -9.89 -5.63
CA SER A 157 -13.81 -10.27 -6.92
C SER A 157 -12.88 -9.19 -7.43
N GLN A 158 -13.33 -7.93 -7.44
CA GLN A 158 -12.52 -6.80 -7.88
C GLN A 158 -11.28 -6.59 -7.00
N PHE A 159 -11.39 -6.79 -5.69
CA PHE A 159 -10.25 -6.73 -4.77
C PHE A 159 -9.15 -7.71 -5.18
N PHE A 160 -9.49 -8.97 -5.49
CA PHE A 160 -8.51 -9.97 -5.92
C PHE A 160 -7.92 -9.64 -7.30
N HIS A 161 -8.70 -9.07 -8.23
CA HIS A 161 -8.17 -8.59 -9.51
C HIS A 161 -7.16 -7.44 -9.33
N ILE A 162 -7.43 -6.51 -8.42
CA ILE A 162 -6.51 -5.41 -8.12
C ILE A 162 -5.19 -5.97 -7.56
N LEU A 163 -5.24 -6.84 -6.56
CA LEU A 163 -4.03 -7.40 -5.94
C LEU A 163 -3.31 -8.39 -6.85
N GLY A 164 -4.02 -9.13 -7.70
CA GLY A 164 -3.40 -10.00 -8.71
C GLY A 164 -2.49 -9.24 -9.68
N SER A 165 -2.69 -7.93 -9.86
CA SER A 165 -1.80 -7.09 -10.66
C SER A 165 -0.38 -6.95 -10.11
N VAL A 166 -0.15 -7.33 -8.84
CA VAL A 166 1.15 -7.26 -8.15
C VAL A 166 1.59 -8.59 -7.54
N ASP A 167 0.97 -9.68 -7.96
CA ASP A 167 1.41 -11.01 -7.58
C ASP A 167 2.87 -11.24 -7.98
N GLN A 168 3.63 -11.83 -7.07
CA GLN A 168 5.03 -12.16 -7.29
C GLN A 168 5.14 -13.63 -7.68
N GLN A 169 5.53 -13.89 -8.92
CA GLN A 169 5.70 -15.23 -9.45
C GLN A 169 7.07 -15.79 -9.06
N ARG A 170 7.11 -17.10 -8.78
CA ARG A 170 8.36 -17.79 -8.47
C ARG A 170 9.35 -17.64 -9.62
N GLY A 171 10.57 -17.22 -9.29
CA GLY A 171 11.67 -17.05 -10.23
C GLY A 171 11.88 -15.62 -10.72
N LEU A 172 10.95 -14.68 -10.45
CA LEU A 172 11.09 -13.30 -10.92
C LEU A 172 11.76 -12.35 -9.92
N CYS A 173 11.77 -12.69 -8.62
CA CYS A 173 12.42 -11.90 -7.57
C CYS A 173 13.29 -12.82 -6.72
N GLU A 174 14.58 -12.91 -7.06
CA GLU A 174 15.55 -13.70 -6.31
C GLU A 174 16.06 -12.91 -5.09
N VAL A 175 15.99 -13.52 -3.92
CA VAL A 175 16.45 -12.93 -2.65
C VAL A 175 17.90 -13.40 -2.34
N THR A 176 18.12 -14.67 -2.50
CA THR A 176 19.44 -15.32 -2.44
C THR A 176 19.43 -16.48 -3.43
N GLU A 177 20.60 -17.01 -3.78
CA GLU A 177 20.71 -18.08 -4.76
C GLU A 177 19.68 -19.19 -4.55
N GLY A 178 18.82 -19.38 -5.55
CA GLY A 178 17.74 -20.38 -5.55
C GLY A 178 16.53 -20.09 -4.65
N LYS A 179 16.49 -18.93 -3.96
CA LYS A 179 15.35 -18.53 -3.13
C LYS A 179 14.67 -17.28 -3.68
N TYR A 180 13.36 -17.33 -3.80
CA TYR A 180 12.55 -16.32 -4.47
C TYR A 180 11.47 -15.78 -3.56
N GLU A 181 11.22 -14.48 -3.63
CA GLU A 181 9.95 -13.91 -3.14
C GLU A 181 8.80 -14.37 -4.03
N ILE A 182 7.72 -14.79 -3.40
CA ILE A 182 6.49 -15.21 -4.08
C ILE A 182 5.28 -14.77 -3.28
N THR A 183 4.18 -14.48 -3.95
CA THR A 183 2.88 -14.34 -3.30
C THR A 183 2.42 -15.71 -2.85
N LEU A 184 2.30 -15.93 -1.54
CA LEU A 184 1.83 -17.19 -0.96
C LEU A 184 0.30 -17.26 -0.95
N TYR A 185 -0.35 -16.17 -0.56
CA TYR A 185 -1.81 -16.02 -0.55
C TYR A 185 -2.19 -14.54 -0.51
N THR A 186 -3.42 -14.26 -0.87
CA THR A 186 -4.07 -12.95 -0.71
C THR A 186 -5.32 -13.14 0.13
N SER A 187 -5.54 -12.28 1.11
CA SER A 187 -6.73 -12.28 1.97
C SER A 187 -7.52 -10.99 1.80
N CYS A 188 -8.82 -11.09 1.92
CA CYS A 188 -9.76 -9.97 1.88
C CYS A 188 -10.57 -9.94 3.18
N CYS A 189 -10.64 -8.75 3.79
CA CYS A 189 -11.49 -8.51 4.96
C CYS A 189 -12.55 -7.47 4.61
N ASN A 190 -13.81 -7.76 4.94
CA ASN A 190 -14.90 -6.79 4.82
C ASN A 190 -15.00 -6.01 6.14
N CYS A 191 -14.50 -4.77 6.13
CA CYS A 191 -14.47 -3.92 7.33
C CYS A 191 -15.85 -3.45 7.82
N ASP A 192 -16.91 -3.61 7.02
CA ASP A 192 -18.28 -3.25 7.43
C ASP A 192 -19.00 -4.39 8.16
N LYS A 193 -18.55 -5.62 7.96
CA LYS A 193 -19.20 -6.82 8.52
C LYS A 193 -18.38 -7.54 9.60
N GLY A 194 -17.08 -7.24 9.70
CA GLY A 194 -16.18 -7.87 10.64
C GLY A 194 -15.62 -9.20 10.15
#